data_52c3eb23d43b8ce497cd53dc2cc304ae
#
_entry.id   52c3eb23d43b8ce497cd53dc2cc304ae
#
_cell.length_a   1.000
_cell.length_b   1.000
_cell.length_c   1.000
_cell.angle_alpha   90.00
_cell.angle_beta   90.00
_cell.angle_gamma   90.00
#
_symmetry.space_group_name_H-M   'P 1'
#
loop_
_entity.id
_entity.type
_entity.pdbx_description
1 polymer ?
#
loop_
_entity_poly.entity_id
_entity_poly.type
_entity_poly.pdbx_seq_one_letter_code
_entity_poly.pdbx_strand_id
1 'polypeptide(L)'
;MSGTPADARRFTAELAPQDDPAIGAEIIRVRFEDGDTEQLRLHDYDRLYALPGVYEQIVQERLGCRSPQQLAEMLAGVVDGLGWERPDARVLDIGAGNGVSGEALAAQGLHPVLGTDIVPAAREAALRDRPGLYDEYRTLDLLDVGPDARAQLVGLRANVLSCVAPVGDHTSQLPPAALAAAAALLTPDALVAYMHDPMLGVPDPITAEFWRTALGPRLDAKELARARYLHRYTVNGQPFEMIGVVWRLRRDDQAQ
;
A
#
# COMPACT_ATOMS: atom_id res chain seq x y z
N MET A 1 -34.20 4.88 -9.02
CA MET A 1 -33.92 6.25 -8.54
C MET A 1 -32.42 6.36 -8.44
N SER A 2 -31.79 7.02 -9.42
CA SER A 2 -30.35 7.28 -9.45
C SER A 2 -30.02 8.39 -8.44
N GLY A 3 -29.54 8.00 -7.27
CA GLY A 3 -28.97 8.95 -6.33
C GLY A 3 -27.73 9.57 -6.97
N THR A 4 -27.72 10.88 -7.13
CA THR A 4 -26.52 11.65 -7.43
C THR A 4 -25.50 11.35 -6.34
N PRO A 5 -24.23 11.02 -6.68
CA PRO A 5 -23.21 10.82 -5.66
C PRO A 5 -23.13 12.06 -4.77
N ALA A 6 -23.13 11.88 -3.45
CA ALA A 6 -23.23 12.95 -2.46
C ALA A 6 -22.09 13.97 -2.47
N ASP A 7 -21.09 13.85 -3.35
CA ASP A 7 -19.88 14.68 -3.41
C ASP A 7 -19.51 15.23 -4.80
N ALA A 8 -20.51 15.57 -5.62
CA ALA A 8 -20.27 16.38 -6.83
C ALA A 8 -20.00 17.87 -6.50
N ARG A 9 -19.87 18.25 -5.20
CA ARG A 9 -19.56 19.63 -4.79
C ARG A 9 -18.13 19.97 -5.16
N ARG A 10 -17.93 21.12 -5.78
CA ARG A 10 -16.58 21.64 -6.00
C ARG A 10 -16.00 22.11 -4.67
N PHE A 11 -14.71 21.93 -4.51
CA PHE A 11 -13.99 22.28 -3.29
C PHE A 11 -12.52 22.63 -3.61
N THR A 12 -11.84 23.22 -2.61
CA THR A 12 -10.39 23.35 -2.55
C THR A 12 -9.88 22.66 -1.29
N ALA A 13 -8.70 22.03 -1.35
CA ALA A 13 -8.07 21.40 -0.19
C ALA A 13 -6.66 21.99 0.01
N GLU A 14 -6.30 22.22 1.26
CA GLU A 14 -4.99 22.75 1.64
C GLU A 14 -4.54 22.15 2.97
N LEU A 15 -3.22 22.02 3.18
CA LEU A 15 -2.68 21.76 4.52
C LEU A 15 -2.88 22.98 5.39
N ALA A 16 -3.55 22.80 6.55
CA ALA A 16 -3.72 23.87 7.51
C ALA A 16 -2.37 24.25 8.13
N PRO A 17 -2.09 25.54 8.37
CA PRO A 17 -0.92 25.93 9.13
C PRO A 17 -0.94 25.27 10.52
N GLN A 18 0.15 24.64 10.92
CA GLN A 18 0.33 23.99 12.21
C GLN A 18 1.78 24.14 12.66
N ASP A 19 1.97 24.32 13.98
CA ASP A 19 3.28 24.36 14.58
C ASP A 19 3.73 22.91 14.87
N ASP A 20 4.56 22.36 13.97
CA ASP A 20 5.22 21.06 14.08
C ASP A 20 4.30 19.89 14.51
N PRO A 21 3.27 19.56 13.72
CA PRO A 21 2.37 18.45 14.05
C PRO A 21 3.15 17.13 14.00
N ALA A 22 2.79 16.20 14.88
CA ALA A 22 3.28 14.83 14.77
C ALA A 22 2.92 14.24 13.39
N ILE A 23 3.78 13.37 12.86
CA ILE A 23 3.55 12.70 11.57
C ILE A 23 2.21 11.95 11.61
N GLY A 24 1.35 12.23 10.64
CA GLY A 24 -0.01 11.69 10.57
C GLY A 24 -1.07 12.49 11.34
N ALA A 25 -0.67 13.52 12.10
CA ALA A 25 -1.58 14.44 12.76
C ALA A 25 -1.83 15.72 11.96
N GLU A 26 -1.31 15.78 10.75
CA GLU A 26 -1.50 16.91 9.83
C GLU A 26 -2.99 17.13 9.54
N ILE A 27 -3.41 18.40 9.58
CA ILE A 27 -4.79 18.80 9.31
C ILE A 27 -4.90 19.29 7.86
N ILE A 28 -5.89 18.76 7.16
CA ILE A 28 -6.31 19.21 5.84
C ILE A 28 -7.58 20.02 6.01
N ARG A 29 -7.61 21.21 5.45
CA ARG A 29 -8.81 22.05 5.38
C ARG A 29 -9.40 21.93 3.99
N VAL A 30 -10.64 21.47 3.92
CA VAL A 30 -11.45 21.43 2.70
C VAL A 30 -12.48 22.55 2.76
N ARG A 31 -12.56 23.36 1.71
CA ARG A 31 -13.54 24.43 1.56
C ARG A 31 -14.38 24.18 0.33
N PHE A 32 -15.68 24.06 0.51
CA PHE A 32 -16.65 23.86 -0.55
C PHE A 32 -17.12 25.21 -1.14
N GLU A 33 -17.53 25.23 -2.41
CA GLU A 33 -18.00 26.45 -3.08
C GLU A 33 -19.29 27.01 -2.46
N ASP A 34 -20.09 26.19 -1.76
CA ASP A 34 -21.27 26.60 -1.02
C ASP A 34 -20.98 27.32 0.32
N GLY A 35 -19.69 27.41 0.67
CA GLY A 35 -19.21 28.07 1.88
C GLY A 35 -18.96 27.14 3.05
N ASP A 36 -19.33 25.88 2.97
CA ASP A 36 -19.03 24.87 3.97
C ASP A 36 -17.52 24.64 4.08
N THR A 37 -17.08 24.28 5.29
CA THR A 37 -15.69 23.92 5.55
C THR A 37 -15.60 22.61 6.34
N GLU A 38 -14.63 21.77 6.02
CA GLU A 38 -14.36 20.53 6.71
C GLU A 38 -12.88 20.47 7.11
N GLN A 39 -12.56 19.89 8.26
CA GLN A 39 -11.19 19.60 8.69
C GLN A 39 -11.02 18.08 8.78
N LEU A 40 -10.01 17.57 8.10
CA LEU A 40 -9.66 16.14 8.06
C LEU A 40 -8.25 15.98 8.61
N ARG A 41 -7.98 14.84 9.21
CA ARG A 41 -6.62 14.40 9.47
C ARG A 41 -6.07 13.67 8.25
N LEU A 42 -4.75 13.62 8.11
CA LEU A 42 -4.10 12.92 6.99
C LEU A 42 -4.44 11.42 6.93
N HIS A 43 -4.85 10.82 8.05
CA HIS A 43 -5.24 9.40 8.14
C HIS A 43 -6.76 9.18 8.19
N ASP A 44 -7.58 10.19 7.94
CA ASP A 44 -9.04 10.05 7.79
C ASP A 44 -9.34 9.53 6.37
N TYR A 45 -8.80 8.34 6.03
CA TYR A 45 -8.80 7.77 4.67
C TYR A 45 -10.18 7.62 4.07
N ASP A 46 -11.19 7.20 4.85
CA ASP A 46 -12.57 7.13 4.38
C ASP A 46 -13.02 8.44 3.74
N ARG A 47 -12.70 9.54 4.41
CA ARG A 47 -13.12 10.86 3.93
C ARG A 47 -12.21 11.41 2.84
N LEU A 48 -10.90 11.18 2.95
CA LEU A 48 -9.93 11.60 1.94
C LEU A 48 -10.20 10.95 0.58
N TYR A 49 -10.48 9.65 0.56
CA TYR A 49 -10.78 8.92 -0.66
C TYR A 49 -12.16 9.25 -1.23
N ALA A 50 -13.11 9.66 -0.40
CA ALA A 50 -14.42 10.12 -0.86
C ALA A 50 -14.36 11.46 -1.64
N LEU A 51 -13.30 12.25 -1.44
CA LEU A 51 -13.09 13.54 -2.10
C LEU A 51 -12.11 13.38 -3.28
N PRO A 52 -12.58 13.46 -4.55
CA PRO A 52 -11.74 13.21 -5.72
C PRO A 52 -10.51 14.11 -5.78
N GLY A 53 -9.31 13.51 -5.91
CA GLY A 53 -8.05 14.24 -6.07
C GLY A 53 -7.44 14.84 -4.79
N VAL A 54 -8.13 14.82 -3.64
CA VAL A 54 -7.58 15.39 -2.40
C VAL A 54 -6.34 14.62 -1.95
N TYR A 55 -6.36 13.31 -2.01
CA TYR A 55 -5.22 12.48 -1.63
C TYR A 55 -3.99 12.81 -2.49
N GLU A 56 -4.15 12.88 -3.80
CA GLU A 56 -3.07 13.22 -4.73
C GLU A 56 -2.54 14.62 -4.46
N GLN A 57 -3.42 15.61 -4.39
CA GLN A 57 -3.04 17.00 -4.16
C GLN A 57 -2.26 17.19 -2.86
N ILE A 58 -2.70 16.55 -1.78
CA ILE A 58 -2.08 16.73 -0.46
C ILE A 58 -0.87 15.81 -0.30
N VAL A 59 -1.03 14.51 -0.53
CA VAL A 59 0.00 13.52 -0.20
C VAL A 59 1.08 13.47 -1.28
N GLN A 60 0.68 13.43 -2.57
CA GLN A 60 1.64 13.28 -3.67
C GLN A 60 2.29 14.62 -4.03
N GLU A 61 1.50 15.70 -4.17
CA GLU A 61 2.01 16.96 -4.65
C GLU A 61 2.56 17.86 -3.53
N ARG A 62 1.75 18.13 -2.48
CA ARG A 62 2.15 19.07 -1.41
C ARG A 62 3.18 18.50 -0.46
N LEU A 63 3.01 17.24 -0.02
CA LEU A 63 3.96 16.56 0.84
C LEU A 63 5.05 15.81 0.05
N GLY A 64 4.88 15.66 -1.27
CA GLY A 64 5.87 15.06 -2.15
C GLY A 64 6.12 13.57 -1.88
N CYS A 65 5.04 12.80 -1.56
CA CYS A 65 5.17 11.37 -1.27
C CYS A 65 5.69 10.61 -2.51
N ARG A 66 6.78 9.86 -2.32
CA ARG A 66 7.46 9.09 -3.36
C ARG A 66 7.50 7.59 -3.12
N SER A 67 6.93 7.11 -2.02
CA SER A 67 6.99 5.68 -1.68
C SER A 67 6.39 4.75 -2.72
N PRO A 68 5.25 5.07 -3.37
CA PRO A 68 4.74 4.22 -4.43
C PRO A 68 5.77 3.96 -5.54
N GLN A 69 6.39 5.03 -6.05
CA GLN A 69 7.37 4.96 -7.13
C GLN A 69 8.65 4.25 -6.67
N GLN A 70 9.18 4.61 -5.49
CA GLN A 70 10.41 4.04 -4.97
C GLN A 70 10.30 2.53 -4.72
N LEU A 71 9.18 2.09 -4.13
CA LEU A 71 8.98 0.66 -3.87
C LEU A 71 8.76 -0.12 -5.18
N ALA A 72 8.03 0.45 -6.14
CA ALA A 72 7.82 -0.15 -7.45
C ALA A 72 9.14 -0.28 -8.25
N GLU A 73 10.00 0.74 -8.23
CA GLU A 73 11.34 0.72 -8.86
C GLU A 73 12.24 -0.34 -8.23
N MET A 74 12.28 -0.42 -6.89
CA MET A 74 13.05 -1.43 -6.17
C MET A 74 12.58 -2.84 -6.55
N LEU A 75 11.27 -3.06 -6.57
CA LEU A 75 10.67 -4.34 -6.91
C LEU A 75 10.98 -4.73 -8.35
N ALA A 76 10.84 -3.82 -9.30
CA ALA A 76 11.17 -4.04 -10.71
C ALA A 76 12.65 -4.40 -10.88
N GLY A 77 13.55 -3.71 -10.18
CA GLY A 77 14.98 -4.04 -10.19
C GLY A 77 15.29 -5.44 -9.64
N VAL A 78 14.56 -5.90 -8.63
CA VAL A 78 14.68 -7.28 -8.12
C VAL A 78 14.13 -8.29 -9.12
N VAL A 79 12.98 -8.01 -9.74
CA VAL A 79 12.38 -8.85 -10.80
C VAL A 79 13.37 -9.06 -11.94
N ASP A 80 13.98 -7.97 -12.46
CA ASP A 80 14.99 -8.02 -13.52
C ASP A 80 16.24 -8.80 -13.08
N GLY A 81 16.73 -8.56 -11.85
CA GLY A 81 17.88 -9.24 -11.27
C GLY A 81 17.71 -10.76 -11.10
N LEU A 82 16.46 -11.21 -11.00
CA LEU A 82 16.10 -12.65 -10.98
C LEU A 82 15.88 -13.24 -12.37
N GLY A 83 15.89 -12.42 -13.41
CA GLY A 83 15.56 -12.85 -14.78
C GLY A 83 14.07 -13.16 -14.97
N TRP A 84 13.19 -12.60 -14.16
CA TRP A 84 11.75 -12.73 -14.36
C TRP A 84 11.27 -11.71 -15.38
N GLU A 85 10.31 -12.10 -16.21
CA GLU A 85 9.64 -11.15 -17.09
C GLU A 85 8.68 -10.27 -16.29
N ARG A 86 8.77 -8.95 -16.41
CA ARG A 86 7.95 -8.00 -15.63
C ARG A 86 6.44 -8.23 -15.75
N PRO A 87 5.86 -8.55 -16.93
CA PRO A 87 4.43 -8.86 -17.04
C PRO A 87 4.01 -10.12 -16.29
N ASP A 88 4.95 -11.05 -16.02
CA ASP A 88 4.71 -12.26 -15.24
C ASP A 88 4.78 -12.00 -13.71
N ALA A 89 5.24 -10.82 -13.30
CA ALA A 89 5.18 -10.36 -11.93
C ALA A 89 3.74 -9.92 -11.60
N ARG A 90 2.92 -10.86 -11.17
CA ARG A 90 1.49 -10.71 -10.82
C ARG A 90 1.37 -10.20 -9.40
N VAL A 91 1.01 -8.92 -9.25
CA VAL A 91 1.08 -8.22 -7.96
C VAL A 91 -0.24 -8.25 -7.21
N LEU A 92 -0.20 -8.72 -5.96
CA LEU A 92 -1.19 -8.44 -4.91
C LEU A 92 -0.73 -7.17 -4.19
N ASP A 93 -1.47 -6.07 -4.36
CA ASP A 93 -1.20 -4.78 -3.74
C ASP A 93 -2.10 -4.59 -2.52
N ILE A 94 -1.53 -4.60 -1.31
CA ILE A 94 -2.28 -4.51 -0.05
C ILE A 94 -2.16 -3.12 0.57
N GLY A 95 -3.27 -2.62 1.14
CA GLY A 95 -3.39 -1.22 1.52
C GLY A 95 -3.30 -0.33 0.27
N ALA A 96 -3.89 -0.78 -0.84
CA ALA A 96 -3.76 -0.17 -2.16
C ALA A 96 -4.39 1.23 -2.27
N GLY A 97 -5.22 1.61 -1.29
CA GLY A 97 -5.86 2.93 -1.23
C GLY A 97 -6.62 3.26 -2.52
N ASN A 98 -6.46 4.45 -3.03
CA ASN A 98 -7.04 4.90 -4.29
C ASN A 98 -6.27 4.43 -5.55
N GLY A 99 -5.27 3.51 -5.39
CA GLY A 99 -4.55 2.87 -6.49
C GLY A 99 -3.27 3.57 -6.96
N VAL A 100 -2.78 4.59 -6.25
CA VAL A 100 -1.49 5.25 -6.61
C VAL A 100 -0.32 4.26 -6.62
N SER A 101 -0.30 3.30 -5.68
CA SER A 101 0.70 2.22 -5.64
C SER A 101 0.61 1.30 -6.87
N GLY A 102 -0.60 0.87 -7.22
CA GLY A 102 -0.83 0.05 -8.42
C GLY A 102 -0.44 0.75 -9.71
N GLU A 103 -0.71 2.06 -9.82
CA GLU A 103 -0.27 2.88 -10.96
C GLU A 103 1.26 2.92 -11.07
N ALA A 104 1.97 3.08 -9.96
CA ALA A 104 3.42 3.04 -9.94
C ALA A 104 3.97 1.65 -10.34
N LEU A 105 3.34 0.56 -9.88
CA LEU A 105 3.69 -0.81 -10.27
C LEU A 105 3.49 -1.04 -11.77
N ALA A 106 2.33 -0.64 -12.31
CA ALA A 106 2.02 -0.76 -13.73
C ALA A 106 2.97 0.08 -14.60
N ALA A 107 3.39 1.26 -14.14
CA ALA A 107 4.39 2.10 -14.82
C ALA A 107 5.77 1.41 -14.92
N GLN A 108 6.10 0.49 -14.02
CA GLN A 108 7.28 -0.37 -14.10
C GLN A 108 7.06 -1.63 -14.96
N GLY A 109 5.89 -1.82 -15.55
CA GLY A 109 5.55 -2.99 -16.36
C GLY A 109 5.19 -4.23 -15.55
N LEU A 110 4.98 -4.11 -14.23
CA LEU A 110 4.46 -5.17 -13.38
C LEU A 110 2.94 -5.25 -13.54
N HIS A 111 2.34 -6.42 -13.24
CA HIS A 111 0.91 -6.63 -13.45
C HIS A 111 0.10 -6.60 -12.13
N PRO A 112 -0.57 -5.49 -11.76
CA PRO A 112 -1.42 -5.43 -10.58
C PRO A 112 -2.70 -6.27 -10.77
N VAL A 113 -2.70 -7.52 -10.31
CA VAL A 113 -3.84 -8.42 -10.47
C VAL A 113 -4.93 -8.19 -9.42
N LEU A 114 -4.55 -7.74 -8.21
CA LEU A 114 -5.48 -7.44 -7.14
C LEU A 114 -5.01 -6.25 -6.32
N GLY A 115 -5.87 -5.22 -6.22
CA GLY A 115 -5.78 -4.20 -5.18
C GLY A 115 -6.70 -4.58 -4.01
N THR A 116 -6.24 -4.39 -2.78
CA THR A 116 -7.07 -4.59 -1.60
C THR A 116 -6.81 -3.56 -0.52
N ASP A 117 -7.87 -3.15 0.15
CA ASP A 117 -7.83 -2.25 1.29
C ASP A 117 -8.95 -2.63 2.27
N ILE A 118 -8.79 -2.30 3.55
CA ILE A 118 -9.83 -2.48 4.55
C ILE A 118 -10.89 -1.37 4.49
N VAL A 119 -10.53 -0.22 3.90
CA VAL A 119 -11.38 0.97 3.79
C VAL A 119 -12.26 0.89 2.54
N PRO A 120 -13.60 0.85 2.65
CA PRO A 120 -14.49 0.77 1.48
C PRO A 120 -14.32 1.92 0.49
N ALA A 121 -14.11 3.16 0.99
CA ALA A 121 -13.91 4.35 0.17
C ALA A 121 -12.65 4.25 -0.71
N ALA A 122 -11.65 3.47 -0.31
CA ALA A 122 -10.46 3.22 -1.10
C ALA A 122 -10.79 2.51 -2.42
N ARG A 123 -11.64 1.46 -2.35
CA ARG A 123 -12.10 0.74 -3.55
C ARG A 123 -12.88 1.67 -4.50
N GLU A 124 -13.79 2.46 -3.95
CA GLU A 124 -14.59 3.40 -4.76
C GLU A 124 -13.69 4.44 -5.44
N ALA A 125 -12.70 4.97 -4.71
CA ALA A 125 -11.72 5.90 -5.25
C ALA A 125 -10.84 5.26 -6.33
N ALA A 126 -10.31 4.06 -6.11
CA ALA A 126 -9.49 3.37 -7.10
C ALA A 126 -10.25 3.11 -8.41
N LEU A 127 -11.50 2.67 -8.32
CA LEU A 127 -12.35 2.42 -9.50
C LEU A 127 -12.76 3.72 -10.22
N ARG A 128 -12.93 4.82 -9.49
CA ARG A 128 -13.26 6.14 -10.03
C ARG A 128 -12.05 6.78 -10.72
N ASP A 129 -10.89 6.79 -10.03
CA ASP A 129 -9.74 7.61 -10.43
C ASP A 129 -8.80 6.83 -11.36
N ARG A 130 -8.76 5.49 -11.25
CA ARG A 130 -7.88 4.58 -12.01
C ARG A 130 -8.66 3.36 -12.54
N PRO A 131 -9.69 3.56 -13.37
CA PRO A 131 -10.50 2.47 -13.89
C PRO A 131 -9.66 1.48 -14.70
N GLY A 132 -9.79 0.19 -14.41
CA GLY A 132 -9.08 -0.87 -15.14
C GLY A 132 -7.61 -1.04 -14.78
N LEU A 133 -7.13 -0.39 -13.71
CA LEU A 133 -5.75 -0.54 -13.23
C LEU A 133 -5.48 -1.95 -12.67
N TYR A 134 -6.38 -2.45 -11.85
CA TYR A 134 -6.34 -3.81 -11.30
C TYR A 134 -7.28 -4.73 -12.08
N ASP A 135 -6.92 -6.01 -12.23
CA ASP A 135 -7.87 -7.02 -12.74
C ASP A 135 -9.08 -7.09 -11.79
N GLU A 136 -8.83 -6.97 -10.49
CA GLU A 136 -9.84 -6.94 -9.44
C GLU A 136 -9.44 -5.99 -8.29
N TYR A 137 -10.42 -5.36 -7.63
CA TYR A 137 -10.21 -4.62 -6.39
C TYR A 137 -11.22 -5.08 -5.33
N ARG A 138 -10.75 -5.48 -4.14
CA ARG A 138 -11.59 -5.97 -3.03
C ARG A 138 -11.42 -5.13 -1.77
N THR A 139 -12.54 -4.80 -1.11
CA THR A 139 -12.51 -4.36 0.29
C THR A 139 -12.47 -5.61 1.16
N LEU A 140 -11.42 -5.75 1.99
CA LEU A 140 -11.15 -7.01 2.66
C LEU A 140 -10.21 -6.81 3.86
N ASP A 141 -10.55 -7.43 4.99
CA ASP A 141 -9.64 -7.63 6.11
C ASP A 141 -8.82 -8.90 5.87
N LEU A 142 -7.51 -8.75 5.72
CA LEU A 142 -6.58 -9.87 5.48
C LEU A 142 -6.49 -10.85 6.66
N LEU A 143 -6.87 -10.40 7.86
CA LEU A 143 -6.88 -11.25 9.06
C LEU A 143 -8.17 -12.04 9.23
N ASP A 144 -9.23 -11.71 8.45
CA ASP A 144 -10.54 -12.38 8.50
C ASP A 144 -11.02 -12.83 7.11
N VAL A 145 -10.15 -13.55 6.39
CA VAL A 145 -10.48 -14.08 5.06
C VAL A 145 -11.05 -15.49 5.18
N GLY A 146 -12.35 -15.63 4.90
CA GLY A 146 -13.02 -16.92 4.88
C GLY A 146 -12.47 -17.88 3.81
N PRO A 147 -12.67 -19.20 3.95
CA PRO A 147 -12.05 -20.22 3.09
C PRO A 147 -12.37 -20.06 1.60
N ASP A 148 -13.59 -19.72 1.24
CA ASP A 148 -13.97 -19.55 -0.17
C ASP A 148 -13.31 -18.33 -0.80
N ALA A 149 -13.27 -17.20 -0.08
CA ALA A 149 -12.56 -16.00 -0.53
C ALA A 149 -11.07 -16.27 -0.65
N ARG A 150 -10.48 -16.98 0.31
CA ARG A 150 -9.08 -17.41 0.28
C ARG A 150 -8.77 -18.25 -0.97
N ALA A 151 -9.61 -19.24 -1.30
CA ALA A 151 -9.41 -20.07 -2.47
C ALA A 151 -9.44 -19.24 -3.78
N GLN A 152 -10.34 -18.26 -3.87
CA GLN A 152 -10.39 -17.33 -5.00
C GLN A 152 -9.11 -16.49 -5.10
N LEU A 153 -8.63 -15.95 -3.98
CA LEU A 153 -7.40 -15.13 -3.94
C LEU A 153 -6.17 -15.94 -4.37
N VAL A 154 -6.02 -17.16 -3.88
CA VAL A 154 -4.96 -18.09 -4.31
C VAL A 154 -5.07 -18.39 -5.81
N GLY A 155 -6.31 -18.50 -6.33
CA GLY A 155 -6.59 -18.72 -7.75
C GLY A 155 -6.08 -17.59 -8.66
N LEU A 156 -5.87 -16.38 -8.14
CA LEU A 156 -5.26 -15.27 -8.89
C LEU A 156 -3.79 -15.52 -9.22
N ARG A 157 -3.13 -16.48 -8.52
CA ARG A 157 -1.73 -16.87 -8.73
C ARG A 157 -0.77 -15.68 -8.67
N ALA A 158 -1.00 -14.76 -7.74
CA ALA A 158 -0.05 -13.68 -7.47
C ALA A 158 1.28 -14.27 -6.97
N ASN A 159 2.39 -13.78 -7.51
CA ASN A 159 3.75 -14.16 -7.11
C ASN A 159 4.55 -12.98 -6.55
N VAL A 160 3.91 -11.82 -6.45
CA VAL A 160 4.47 -10.60 -5.87
C VAL A 160 3.44 -10.00 -4.92
N LEU A 161 3.88 -9.55 -3.75
CA LEU A 161 3.12 -8.73 -2.82
C LEU A 161 3.79 -7.36 -2.74
N SER A 162 2.99 -6.31 -2.86
CA SER A 162 3.37 -4.92 -2.61
C SER A 162 2.57 -4.35 -1.44
N CYS A 163 3.24 -3.62 -0.55
CA CYS A 163 2.62 -2.90 0.56
C CYS A 163 3.28 -1.52 0.72
N VAL A 164 2.60 -0.48 0.26
CA VAL A 164 3.04 0.92 0.40
C VAL A 164 2.50 1.56 1.68
N ALA A 165 2.07 0.76 2.66
CA ALA A 165 1.81 1.19 4.03
C ALA A 165 2.99 0.77 4.92
N PRO A 166 3.39 1.58 5.91
CA PRO A 166 4.40 1.16 6.88
C PRO A 166 3.95 -0.10 7.62
N VAL A 167 4.84 -1.09 7.73
CA VAL A 167 4.57 -2.31 8.47
C VAL A 167 5.09 -2.16 9.90
N GLY A 168 4.25 -2.47 10.89
CA GLY A 168 4.60 -2.36 12.31
C GLY A 168 3.39 -2.52 13.23
N ASP A 169 3.61 -2.30 14.52
CA ASP A 169 2.58 -2.49 15.57
C ASP A 169 1.91 -1.17 16.02
N HIS A 170 2.16 -0.06 15.31
CA HIS A 170 1.51 1.21 15.60
C HIS A 170 0.15 1.33 14.89
N THR A 171 -0.76 2.12 15.45
CA THR A 171 -2.17 2.24 15.02
C THR A 171 -2.37 2.69 13.57
N SER A 172 -1.37 3.33 12.95
CA SER A 172 -1.42 3.78 11.56
C SER A 172 -0.62 2.88 10.60
N GLN A 173 -0.17 1.71 11.08
CA GLN A 173 0.66 0.77 10.33
C GLN A 173 -0.09 -0.51 10.03
N LEU A 174 0.34 -1.21 8.97
CA LEU A 174 -0.15 -2.54 8.67
C LEU A 174 0.45 -3.53 9.68
N PRO A 175 -0.37 -4.30 10.42
CA PRO A 175 0.16 -5.32 11.33
C PRO A 175 1.01 -6.37 10.59
N PRO A 176 2.17 -6.81 11.16
CA PRO A 176 2.98 -7.87 10.55
C PRO A 176 2.18 -9.14 10.24
N ALA A 177 1.19 -9.48 11.07
CA ALA A 177 0.31 -10.62 10.85
C ALA A 177 -0.51 -10.49 9.55
N ALA A 178 -0.96 -9.29 9.18
CA ALA A 178 -1.69 -9.06 7.93
C ALA A 178 -0.77 -9.22 6.71
N LEU A 179 0.49 -8.75 6.81
CA LEU A 179 1.49 -8.97 5.78
C LEU A 179 1.76 -10.48 5.57
N ALA A 180 1.88 -11.24 6.68
CA ALA A 180 2.06 -12.69 6.61
C ALA A 180 0.85 -13.42 6.03
N ALA A 181 -0.37 -13.01 6.41
CA ALA A 181 -1.62 -13.56 5.87
C ALA A 181 -1.72 -13.35 4.35
N ALA A 182 -1.35 -12.16 3.86
CA ALA A 182 -1.28 -11.87 2.44
C ALA A 182 -0.19 -12.70 1.73
N ALA A 183 1.01 -12.81 2.31
CA ALA A 183 2.10 -13.61 1.76
C ALA A 183 1.75 -15.10 1.66
N ALA A 184 0.88 -15.61 2.54
CA ALA A 184 0.37 -16.97 2.49
C ALA A 184 -0.55 -17.27 1.28
N LEU A 185 -1.02 -16.23 0.58
CA LEU A 185 -1.84 -16.34 -0.63
C LEU A 185 -1.02 -16.46 -1.91
N LEU A 186 0.28 -16.16 -1.86
CA LEU A 186 1.16 -16.12 -3.01
C LEU A 186 1.55 -17.53 -3.49
N THR A 187 2.04 -17.61 -4.71
CA THR A 187 2.67 -18.82 -5.25
C THR A 187 3.88 -19.26 -4.41
N PRO A 188 4.35 -20.52 -4.53
CA PRO A 188 5.45 -21.04 -3.73
C PRO A 188 6.78 -20.27 -3.86
N ASP A 189 7.07 -19.70 -5.02
CA ASP A 189 8.20 -18.78 -5.24
C ASP A 189 7.64 -17.39 -5.46
N ALA A 190 7.89 -16.49 -4.51
CA ALA A 190 7.25 -15.19 -4.48
C ALA A 190 8.17 -14.09 -3.92
N LEU A 191 7.86 -12.84 -4.29
CA LEU A 191 8.47 -11.63 -3.75
C LEU A 191 7.51 -10.92 -2.81
N VAL A 192 8.03 -10.32 -1.75
CA VAL A 192 7.29 -9.45 -0.83
C VAL A 192 8.03 -8.14 -0.68
N ALA A 193 7.41 -7.05 -1.10
CA ALA A 193 7.92 -5.69 -0.97
C ALA A 193 7.07 -4.89 0.03
N TYR A 194 7.70 -4.23 0.98
CA TYR A 194 7.02 -3.39 1.97
C TYR A 194 7.92 -2.22 2.42
N MET A 195 7.34 -1.29 3.19
CA MET A 195 8.12 -0.22 3.83
C MET A 195 8.08 -0.35 5.35
N HIS A 196 9.21 0.06 5.96
CA HIS A 196 9.42 0.15 7.39
C HIS A 196 9.79 1.58 7.80
N ASP A 197 9.25 2.06 8.93
CA ASP A 197 9.53 3.39 9.46
C ASP A 197 10.73 3.37 10.42
N PRO A 198 11.91 3.87 10.00
CA PRO A 198 13.10 3.92 10.85
C PRO A 198 13.03 4.99 11.92
N MET A 199 12.13 5.98 11.80
CA MET A 199 12.04 7.14 12.71
C MET A 199 11.43 6.76 14.06
N LEU A 200 10.71 5.65 14.12
CA LEU A 200 10.13 5.13 15.36
C LEU A 200 11.18 4.52 16.30
N GLY A 201 12.44 4.36 15.84
CA GLY A 201 13.52 3.75 16.63
C GLY A 201 13.28 2.27 16.98
N VAL A 202 12.28 1.64 16.36
CA VAL A 202 11.95 0.23 16.53
C VAL A 202 12.62 -0.57 15.41
N PRO A 203 13.26 -1.71 15.70
CA PRO A 203 13.77 -2.61 14.66
C PRO A 203 12.66 -3.07 13.72
N ASP A 204 13.02 -3.32 12.46
CA ASP A 204 12.10 -3.95 11.50
C ASP A 204 11.61 -5.29 12.06
N PRO A 205 10.31 -5.49 12.29
CA PRO A 205 9.78 -6.72 12.85
C PRO A 205 9.85 -7.90 11.86
N ILE A 206 10.06 -7.63 10.57
CA ILE A 206 10.06 -8.63 9.51
C ILE A 206 11.48 -9.17 9.30
N THR A 207 11.69 -10.37 9.80
CA THR A 207 12.96 -11.09 9.72
C THR A 207 12.77 -12.44 9.00
N ALA A 208 13.86 -13.12 8.68
CA ALA A 208 13.78 -14.49 8.15
C ALA A 208 13.08 -15.44 9.13
N GLU A 209 13.26 -15.23 10.46
CA GLU A 209 12.58 -16.01 11.49
C GLU A 209 11.08 -15.70 11.55
N PHE A 210 10.68 -14.42 11.42
CA PHE A 210 9.28 -14.05 11.29
C PHE A 210 8.61 -14.83 10.15
N TRP A 211 9.23 -14.86 8.95
CA TRP A 211 8.67 -15.58 7.81
C TRP A 211 8.57 -17.08 8.04
N ARG A 212 9.60 -17.71 8.66
CA ARG A 212 9.56 -19.14 8.97
C ARG A 212 8.49 -19.47 10.01
N THR A 213 8.32 -18.63 11.01
CA THR A 213 7.26 -18.78 12.01
C THR A 213 5.88 -18.69 11.38
N ALA A 214 5.68 -17.74 10.49
CA ALA A 214 4.38 -17.46 9.88
C ALA A 214 4.00 -18.46 8.77
N LEU A 215 4.96 -18.89 7.94
CA LEU A 215 4.71 -19.63 6.70
C LEU A 215 5.29 -21.05 6.70
N GLY A 216 6.01 -21.42 7.74
CA GLY A 216 6.55 -22.75 7.94
C GLY A 216 8.08 -22.80 8.05
N PRO A 217 8.62 -23.73 8.89
CA PRO A 217 10.03 -23.74 9.27
C PRO A 217 11.00 -24.09 8.12
N ARG A 218 10.49 -24.68 7.02
CA ARG A 218 11.30 -25.02 5.83
C ARG A 218 11.33 -23.90 4.77
N LEU A 219 10.71 -22.75 5.07
CA LEU A 219 10.71 -21.62 4.13
C LEU A 219 12.14 -21.11 3.93
N ASP A 220 12.58 -21.01 2.67
CA ASP A 220 13.75 -20.23 2.27
C ASP A 220 13.33 -18.78 2.13
N ALA A 221 13.62 -17.97 3.16
CA ALA A 221 13.33 -16.55 3.21
C ALA A 221 14.63 -15.75 3.09
N LYS A 222 14.78 -15.00 2.01
CA LYS A 222 15.99 -14.22 1.72
C LYS A 222 15.63 -12.77 1.43
N GLU A 223 16.23 -11.82 2.15
CA GLU A 223 16.18 -10.41 1.81
C GLU A 223 17.05 -10.15 0.57
N LEU A 224 16.46 -9.58 -0.47
CA LEU A 224 17.13 -9.31 -1.74
C LEU A 224 17.49 -7.83 -1.91
N ALA A 225 16.70 -6.93 -1.34
CA ALA A 225 16.96 -5.50 -1.40
C ALA A 225 16.49 -4.80 -0.13
N ARG A 226 17.25 -3.79 0.28
CA ARG A 226 16.92 -2.86 1.36
C ARG A 226 17.51 -1.50 1.01
N ALA A 227 16.68 -0.46 1.02
CA ALA A 227 17.15 0.91 0.75
C ALA A 227 16.38 1.92 1.58
N ARG A 228 17.09 2.93 2.09
CA ARG A 228 16.50 4.12 2.69
C ARG A 228 16.22 5.14 1.60
N TYR A 229 15.06 5.76 1.63
CA TYR A 229 14.66 6.77 0.65
C TYR A 229 13.77 7.85 1.28
N LEU A 230 13.68 9.01 0.63
CA LEU A 230 12.76 10.07 1.00
C LEU A 230 11.33 9.59 0.73
N HIS A 231 10.56 9.40 1.80
CA HIS A 231 9.13 9.09 1.73
C HIS A 231 8.32 10.32 1.30
N ARG A 232 8.41 11.39 2.07
CA ARG A 232 7.74 12.68 1.85
C ARG A 232 8.39 13.78 2.67
N TYR A 233 7.87 14.98 2.56
CA TYR A 233 8.19 16.05 3.50
C TYR A 233 7.12 16.18 4.58
N THR A 234 7.50 16.70 5.74
CA THR A 234 6.56 17.15 6.77
C THR A 234 5.93 18.49 6.33
N VAL A 235 4.89 18.96 7.06
CA VAL A 235 4.28 20.28 6.83
C VAL A 235 5.32 21.40 6.88
N ASN A 236 6.34 21.26 7.74
CA ASN A 236 7.44 22.23 7.92
C ASN A 236 8.62 22.01 6.96
N GLY A 237 8.44 21.16 5.92
CA GLY A 237 9.46 20.93 4.89
C GLY A 237 10.64 20.06 5.34
N GLN A 238 10.57 19.39 6.50
CA GLN A 238 11.60 18.44 6.92
C GLN A 238 11.47 17.13 6.15
N PRO A 239 12.57 16.51 5.72
CA PRO A 239 12.52 15.21 5.05
C PRO A 239 12.08 14.12 6.04
N PHE A 240 11.14 13.29 5.60
CA PHE A 240 10.73 12.09 6.29
C PHE A 240 11.09 10.88 5.43
N GLU A 241 11.91 10.00 5.97
CA GLU A 241 12.47 8.86 5.25
C GLU A 241 11.81 7.55 5.68
N MET A 242 11.77 6.59 4.74
CA MET A 242 11.37 5.20 4.97
C MET A 242 12.45 4.25 4.48
N ILE A 243 12.38 3.01 4.93
CA ILE A 243 13.17 1.89 4.41
C ILE A 243 12.25 0.99 3.59
N GLY A 244 12.54 0.86 2.30
CA GLY A 244 11.93 -0.16 1.45
C GLY A 244 12.70 -1.48 1.58
N VAL A 245 11.98 -2.59 1.60
CA VAL A 245 12.54 -3.93 1.74
C VAL A 245 11.88 -4.87 0.75
N VAL A 246 12.66 -5.74 0.11
CA VAL A 246 12.15 -6.80 -0.76
C VAL A 246 12.71 -8.14 -0.30
N TRP A 247 11.82 -9.06 0.00
CA TRP A 247 12.12 -10.46 0.32
C TRP A 247 11.75 -11.37 -0.83
N ARG A 248 12.51 -12.46 -1.01
CA ARG A 248 12.08 -13.64 -1.75
C ARG A 248 11.73 -14.74 -0.77
N LEU A 249 10.57 -15.33 -0.96
CA LEU A 249 10.03 -16.43 -0.16
C LEU A 249 9.86 -17.64 -1.07
N ARG A 250 10.57 -18.75 -0.76
CA ARG A 250 10.43 -20.01 -1.50
C ARG A 250 9.97 -21.13 -0.57
N ARG A 251 8.84 -21.73 -0.92
CA ARG A 251 8.28 -22.91 -0.24
C ARG A 251 8.64 -24.15 -1.05
N ASP A 252 9.08 -25.21 -0.37
CA ASP A 252 9.28 -26.49 -1.03
C ASP A 252 7.93 -27.07 -1.45
N ASP A 253 7.79 -27.40 -2.74
CA ASP A 253 6.56 -28.03 -3.30
C ASP A 253 6.28 -29.45 -2.78
N GLN A 254 7.07 -29.98 -1.85
CA GLN A 254 7.03 -31.38 -1.38
C GLN A 254 6.31 -31.59 -0.04
N ALA A 255 5.38 -30.70 0.34
CA ALA A 255 4.59 -30.87 1.57
C ALA A 255 3.09 -30.71 1.30
N GLN A 256 2.50 -31.64 0.56
CA GLN A 256 1.08 -31.99 0.62
C GLN A 256 0.89 -33.33 1.30
#